data_04027db011f56ced1c27a4c0a25c9234
#
_entry.id   04027db011f56ced1c27a4c0a25c9234
#
_cell.length_a   1.000
_cell.length_b   1.000
_cell.length_c   1.000
_cell.angle_alpha   90.00
_cell.angle_beta   90.00
_cell.angle_gamma   90.00
#
_symmetry.space_group_name_H-M   'P 1'
#
loop_
_entity.id
_entity.type
_entity.pdbx_description
1 polymer ?
#
loop_
_entity_poly.entity_id
_entity_poly.type
_entity_poly.pdbx_seq_one_letter_code
_entity_poly.pdbx_strand_id
1 'polypeptide(L)'
;MLLKQMKYFITIVDCHSFTEAAEQCFISQSAISQQIKSLEKELGIRLFERNKRHFSLTPAGEYFYRHGKVILDEIEDFKEETIRRGEDQELNLTIGYPKNFSTSEFHQAIVEFNRIYPEVNISVVSGTHEELFELLVQHHIDVKISEQRRTFNEDYYNYELKHSECFVEISSMNPLSKKEILTTDDLKNMSCILVVSKDKEDSEREFYEKSLNLSRRFLYANSLEQARLMVASQRGYLPIDQIGHLPKTMEGIERITLHYKGKPIQRNYF
;
A
#
# COMPACT_ATOMS: atom_id res chain seq x y z
N MET A 1 -12.71 -29.84 0.47
CA MET A 1 -11.46 -29.20 -0.01
C MET A 1 -10.47 -29.13 1.14
N LEU A 2 -9.26 -29.63 0.96
CA LEU A 2 -8.23 -29.60 1.99
C LEU A 2 -7.29 -28.42 1.73
N LEU A 3 -6.90 -27.71 2.77
CA LEU A 3 -5.93 -26.61 2.75
C LEU A 3 -4.66 -26.96 1.96
N LYS A 4 -4.16 -28.20 2.12
CA LYS A 4 -3.00 -28.69 1.37
C LYS A 4 -3.24 -28.70 -0.15
N GLN A 5 -4.44 -29.03 -0.61
CA GLN A 5 -4.76 -29.03 -2.04
C GLN A 5 -4.78 -27.61 -2.61
N MET A 6 -5.28 -26.64 -1.85
CA MET A 6 -5.22 -25.21 -2.22
C MET A 6 -3.76 -24.75 -2.34
N LYS A 7 -2.93 -25.06 -1.33
CA LYS A 7 -1.49 -24.74 -1.35
C LYS A 7 -0.79 -25.36 -2.56
N TYR A 8 -1.04 -26.63 -2.84
CA TYR A 8 -0.47 -27.31 -4.02
C TYR A 8 -0.88 -26.65 -5.33
N PHE A 9 -2.15 -26.27 -5.45
CA PHE A 9 -2.64 -25.58 -6.64
C PHE A 9 -1.92 -24.26 -6.85
N ILE A 10 -1.82 -23.43 -5.81
CA ILE A 10 -1.15 -22.12 -5.86
C ILE A 10 0.33 -22.28 -6.19
N THR A 11 1.03 -23.22 -5.53
CA THR A 11 2.44 -23.49 -5.83
C THR A 11 2.68 -23.91 -7.27
N ILE A 12 1.77 -24.73 -7.87
CA ILE A 12 1.87 -25.12 -9.29
C ILE A 12 1.75 -23.90 -10.21
N VAL A 13 0.85 -22.99 -9.88
CA VAL A 13 0.66 -21.75 -10.67
C VAL A 13 1.88 -20.84 -10.54
N ASP A 14 2.40 -20.64 -9.33
CA ASP A 14 3.56 -19.79 -9.08
C ASP A 14 4.84 -20.33 -9.76
N CYS A 15 5.07 -21.65 -9.71
CA CYS A 15 6.21 -22.29 -10.37
C CYS A 15 6.03 -22.47 -11.89
N HIS A 16 4.84 -22.29 -12.42
CA HIS A 16 4.50 -22.65 -13.81
C HIS A 16 4.90 -24.10 -14.18
N SER A 17 5.06 -25.00 -13.19
CA SER A 17 5.57 -26.36 -13.33
C SER A 17 5.05 -27.29 -12.24
N PHE A 18 4.44 -28.42 -12.66
CA PHE A 18 4.03 -29.47 -11.72
C PHE A 18 5.21 -30.18 -11.05
N THR A 19 6.34 -30.28 -11.74
CA THR A 19 7.53 -30.94 -11.21
C THR A 19 8.21 -30.07 -10.16
N GLU A 20 8.43 -28.81 -10.46
CA GLU A 20 9.04 -27.86 -9.55
C GLU A 20 8.17 -27.62 -8.31
N ALA A 21 6.85 -27.49 -8.50
CA ALA A 21 5.91 -27.38 -7.39
C ALA A 21 5.92 -28.62 -6.47
N ALA A 22 6.07 -29.81 -7.06
CA ALA A 22 6.16 -31.05 -6.28
C ALA A 22 7.45 -31.07 -5.43
N GLU A 23 8.57 -30.63 -5.99
CA GLU A 23 9.85 -30.48 -5.26
C GLU A 23 9.72 -29.49 -4.11
N GLN A 24 9.15 -28.30 -4.35
CA GLN A 24 8.90 -27.31 -3.31
C GLN A 24 7.95 -27.80 -2.21
N CYS A 25 6.97 -28.64 -2.59
CA CYS A 25 6.03 -29.24 -1.63
C CYS A 25 6.53 -30.54 -1.00
N PHE A 26 7.74 -30.98 -1.29
CA PHE A 26 8.36 -32.23 -0.78
C PHE A 26 7.51 -33.49 -1.05
N ILE A 27 6.89 -33.57 -2.24
CA ILE A 27 6.11 -34.73 -2.68
C ILE A 27 6.45 -35.13 -4.12
N SER A 28 5.98 -36.30 -4.58
CA SER A 28 6.17 -36.70 -5.96
C SER A 28 5.25 -35.94 -6.93
N GLN A 29 5.70 -35.76 -8.18
CA GLN A 29 4.89 -35.14 -9.23
C GLN A 29 3.56 -35.87 -9.48
N SER A 30 3.55 -37.21 -9.36
CA SER A 30 2.34 -37.99 -9.43
C SER A 30 1.37 -37.71 -8.28
N ALA A 31 1.89 -37.54 -7.07
CA ALA A 31 1.08 -37.21 -5.88
C ALA A 31 0.44 -35.83 -6.00
N ILE A 32 1.19 -34.80 -6.38
CA ILE A 32 0.64 -33.43 -6.53
C ILE A 32 -0.44 -33.41 -7.63
N SER A 33 -0.19 -34.10 -8.77
CA SER A 33 -1.18 -34.22 -9.85
C SER A 33 -2.45 -34.91 -9.40
N GLN A 34 -2.36 -35.95 -8.55
CA GLN A 34 -3.51 -36.66 -8.00
C GLN A 34 -4.31 -35.75 -7.03
N GLN A 35 -3.62 -34.94 -6.22
CA GLN A 35 -4.28 -33.98 -5.32
C GLN A 35 -5.08 -32.94 -6.10
N ILE A 36 -4.52 -32.40 -7.19
CA ILE A 36 -5.24 -31.47 -8.05
C ILE A 36 -6.46 -32.12 -8.71
N LYS A 37 -6.33 -33.34 -9.23
CA LYS A 37 -7.48 -34.05 -9.77
C LYS A 37 -8.58 -34.28 -8.73
N SER A 38 -8.20 -34.58 -7.49
CA SER A 38 -9.16 -34.73 -6.38
C SER A 38 -9.85 -33.41 -6.06
N LEU A 39 -9.12 -32.28 -6.05
CA LEU A 39 -9.66 -30.92 -5.85
C LEU A 39 -10.66 -30.57 -6.97
N GLU A 40 -10.28 -30.75 -8.23
CA GLU A 40 -11.16 -30.50 -9.38
C GLU A 40 -12.42 -31.37 -9.35
N LYS A 41 -12.28 -32.63 -8.93
CA LYS A 41 -13.42 -33.56 -8.79
C LYS A 41 -14.37 -33.09 -7.67
N GLU A 42 -13.84 -32.64 -6.54
CA GLU A 42 -14.65 -32.15 -5.42
C GLU A 42 -15.42 -30.87 -5.80
N LEU A 43 -14.76 -29.97 -6.53
CA LEU A 43 -15.37 -28.73 -7.02
C LEU A 43 -16.31 -28.94 -8.21
N GLY A 44 -16.24 -30.08 -8.88
CA GLY A 44 -17.01 -30.41 -10.09
C GLY A 44 -16.59 -29.61 -11.32
N ILE A 45 -15.47 -28.89 -11.27
CA ILE A 45 -14.96 -28.04 -12.36
C ILE A 45 -13.46 -28.25 -12.55
N ARG A 46 -12.95 -27.93 -13.74
CA ARG A 46 -11.51 -27.91 -14.00
C ARG A 46 -10.94 -26.55 -13.66
N LEU A 47 -9.79 -26.56 -13.01
CA LEU A 47 -9.01 -25.36 -12.69
C LEU A 47 -7.86 -25.18 -13.70
N PHE A 48 -7.35 -26.27 -14.28
CA PHE A 48 -6.33 -26.26 -15.32
C PHE A 48 -6.86 -26.71 -16.66
N GLU A 49 -6.49 -25.99 -17.72
CA GLU A 49 -6.57 -26.44 -19.09
C GLU A 49 -5.28 -27.18 -19.45
N ARG A 50 -5.39 -28.43 -19.93
CA ARG A 50 -4.24 -29.26 -20.28
C ARG A 50 -4.04 -29.24 -21.78
N ASN A 51 -3.01 -28.56 -22.25
CA ASN A 51 -2.48 -28.67 -23.59
C ASN A 51 -1.26 -29.61 -23.59
N LYS A 52 -0.98 -30.28 -24.72
CA LYS A 52 0.06 -31.35 -24.82
C LYS A 52 1.46 -30.96 -24.31
N ARG A 53 1.79 -29.68 -24.13
CA ARG A 53 3.10 -29.18 -23.70
C ARG A 53 3.09 -28.15 -22.59
N HIS A 54 1.94 -27.52 -22.29
CA HIS A 54 1.79 -26.51 -21.28
C HIS A 54 0.42 -26.64 -20.60
N PHE A 55 0.29 -26.11 -19.40
CA PHE A 55 -1.02 -25.90 -18.78
C PHE A 55 -1.29 -24.39 -18.70
N SER A 56 -2.55 -24.04 -18.74
CA SER A 56 -3.05 -22.68 -18.45
C SER A 56 -4.17 -22.79 -17.43
N LEU A 57 -4.49 -21.68 -16.78
CA LEU A 57 -5.65 -21.63 -15.90
C LEU A 57 -6.94 -21.51 -16.70
N THR A 58 -8.00 -22.15 -16.23
CA THR A 58 -9.36 -21.82 -16.64
C THR A 58 -9.79 -20.51 -15.98
N PRO A 59 -10.87 -19.85 -16.42
CA PRO A 59 -11.43 -18.69 -15.67
C PRO A 59 -11.74 -19.01 -14.20
N ALA A 60 -12.19 -20.24 -13.92
CA ALA A 60 -12.37 -20.73 -12.55
C ALA A 60 -11.04 -20.92 -11.81
N GLY A 61 -9.99 -21.38 -12.51
CA GLY A 61 -8.63 -21.49 -11.97
C GLY A 61 -8.02 -20.14 -11.61
N GLU A 62 -8.22 -19.12 -12.45
CA GLU A 62 -7.76 -17.75 -12.16
C GLU A 62 -8.46 -17.16 -10.94
N TYR A 63 -9.77 -17.37 -10.83
CA TYR A 63 -10.53 -16.96 -9.66
C TYR A 63 -10.03 -17.67 -8.40
N PHE A 64 -9.87 -19.02 -8.49
CA PHE A 64 -9.38 -19.84 -7.38
C PHE A 64 -7.96 -19.47 -6.96
N TYR A 65 -7.07 -19.13 -7.90
CA TYR A 65 -5.72 -18.68 -7.60
C TYR A 65 -5.70 -17.38 -6.81
N ARG A 66 -6.41 -16.35 -7.31
CA ARG A 66 -6.42 -15.02 -6.66
C ARG A 66 -7.01 -15.07 -5.25
N HIS A 67 -8.17 -15.71 -5.10
CA HIS A 67 -8.83 -15.79 -3.79
C HIS A 67 -8.18 -16.82 -2.87
N GLY A 68 -7.64 -17.90 -3.44
CA GLY A 68 -6.93 -18.90 -2.67
C GLY A 68 -5.66 -18.40 -2.01
N LYS A 69 -4.93 -17.48 -2.64
CA LYS A 69 -3.78 -16.78 -2.01
C LYS A 69 -4.24 -16.03 -0.77
N VAL A 70 -5.25 -15.19 -0.89
CA VAL A 70 -5.78 -14.41 0.23
C VAL A 70 -6.19 -15.31 1.40
N ILE A 71 -6.91 -16.40 1.11
CA ILE A 71 -7.35 -17.36 2.15
C ILE A 71 -6.15 -18.05 2.83
N LEU A 72 -5.10 -18.41 2.07
CA LEU A 72 -3.91 -19.03 2.68
C LEU A 72 -3.14 -18.05 3.55
N ASP A 73 -3.03 -16.79 3.14
CA ASP A 73 -2.41 -15.74 3.93
C ASP A 73 -3.21 -15.50 5.22
N GLU A 74 -4.54 -15.36 5.14
CA GLU A 74 -5.42 -15.26 6.33
C GLU A 74 -5.30 -16.44 7.30
N ILE A 75 -5.06 -17.65 6.78
CA ILE A 75 -4.86 -18.83 7.64
C ILE A 75 -3.50 -18.82 8.33
N GLU A 76 -2.45 -18.38 7.64
CA GLU A 76 -1.13 -18.27 8.28
C GLU A 76 -1.16 -17.15 9.33
N ASP A 77 -1.79 -16.02 9.06
CA ASP A 77 -2.02 -14.93 10.01
C ASP A 77 -2.82 -15.40 11.24
N PHE A 78 -3.91 -16.15 11.00
CA PHE A 78 -4.70 -16.73 12.09
C PHE A 78 -3.86 -17.66 12.98
N LYS A 79 -3.00 -18.44 12.37
CA LYS A 79 -2.10 -19.35 13.10
C LYS A 79 -1.07 -18.57 13.91
N GLU A 80 -0.42 -17.56 13.30
CA GLU A 80 0.57 -16.71 13.99
C GLU A 80 -0.08 -15.95 15.16
N GLU A 81 -1.26 -15.37 14.94
CA GLU A 81 -2.02 -14.70 15.98
C GLU A 81 -2.44 -15.65 17.11
N THR A 82 -2.80 -16.88 16.78
CA THR A 82 -3.15 -17.90 17.77
C THR A 82 -1.94 -18.28 18.63
N ILE A 83 -0.76 -18.44 18.02
CA ILE A 83 0.50 -18.71 18.72
C ILE A 83 0.86 -17.52 19.61
N ARG A 84 0.82 -16.32 19.07
CA ARG A 84 1.09 -15.06 19.79
C ARG A 84 0.20 -14.89 21.02
N ARG A 85 -1.08 -15.26 20.94
CA ARG A 85 -2.00 -15.23 22.10
C ARG A 85 -1.79 -16.36 23.08
N GLY A 86 -1.12 -17.43 22.69
CA GLY A 86 -0.81 -18.58 23.54
C GLY A 86 0.52 -18.47 24.30
N GLU A 87 1.43 -17.64 23.82
CA GLU A 87 2.71 -17.36 24.48
C GLU A 87 2.60 -16.09 25.33
N ASP A 88 3.28 -16.02 26.48
CA ASP A 88 3.31 -14.83 27.36
C ASP A 88 3.81 -13.60 26.59
N GLN A 89 2.94 -12.63 26.40
CA GLN A 89 2.89 -11.72 25.28
C GLN A 89 3.97 -10.64 25.29
N GLU A 90 4.79 -10.62 24.27
CA GLU A 90 5.30 -9.34 23.77
C GLU A 90 4.12 -8.54 23.19
N LEU A 91 3.79 -7.43 23.80
CA LEU A 91 2.79 -6.50 23.26
C LEU A 91 3.37 -5.84 22.01
N ASN A 92 2.76 -6.08 20.86
CA ASN A 92 3.18 -5.51 19.60
C ASN A 92 2.12 -4.52 19.09
N LEU A 93 2.55 -3.37 18.59
CA LEU A 93 1.72 -2.37 17.93
C LEU A 93 2.29 -2.06 16.55
N THR A 94 1.56 -2.40 15.51
CA THR A 94 1.98 -2.11 14.14
C THR A 94 1.18 -0.94 13.57
N ILE A 95 1.89 0.13 13.18
CA ILE A 95 1.28 1.37 12.70
C ILE A 95 1.56 1.54 11.21
N GLY A 96 0.50 1.63 10.41
CA GLY A 96 0.57 1.96 8.99
C GLY A 96 0.48 3.46 8.76
N TYR A 97 1.36 4.02 7.92
CA TYR A 97 1.36 5.44 7.58
C TYR A 97 1.63 5.68 6.08
N PRO A 98 1.10 6.78 5.49
CA PRO A 98 1.27 7.05 4.05
C PRO A 98 2.72 7.27 3.64
N LYS A 99 3.12 6.79 2.46
CA LYS A 99 4.49 6.95 1.90
C LYS A 99 4.95 8.41 1.76
N ASN A 100 4.01 9.34 1.59
CA ASN A 100 4.25 10.78 1.51
C ASN A 100 4.10 11.50 2.85
N PHE A 101 3.94 10.74 3.94
CA PHE A 101 3.76 11.27 5.29
C PHE A 101 5.11 11.35 6.00
N SER A 102 5.47 12.53 6.46
CA SER A 102 6.69 12.73 7.25
C SER A 102 6.50 13.93 8.18
N THR A 103 6.24 13.66 9.45
CA THR A 103 6.08 14.71 10.45
C THR A 103 6.95 14.48 11.67
N SER A 104 7.42 15.57 12.28
CA SER A 104 8.14 15.53 13.56
C SER A 104 7.24 15.04 14.69
N GLU A 105 5.95 15.34 14.62
CA GLU A 105 4.96 14.95 15.61
C GLU A 105 4.76 13.43 15.66
N PHE A 106 4.79 12.76 14.51
CA PHE A 106 4.70 11.30 14.49
C PHE A 106 5.92 10.66 15.18
N HIS A 107 7.12 11.16 14.90
CA HIS A 107 8.33 10.73 15.61
C HIS A 107 8.23 10.98 17.12
N GLN A 108 7.77 12.16 17.52
CA GLN A 108 7.59 12.49 18.94
C GLN A 108 6.54 11.59 19.60
N ALA A 109 5.44 11.29 18.91
CA ALA A 109 4.41 10.40 19.41
C ALA A 109 4.95 8.98 19.65
N ILE A 110 5.75 8.43 18.73
CA ILE A 110 6.40 7.13 18.89
C ILE A 110 7.34 7.15 20.10
N VAL A 111 8.18 8.19 20.23
CA VAL A 111 9.11 8.31 21.36
C VAL A 111 8.36 8.40 22.70
N GLU A 112 7.31 9.23 22.75
CA GLU A 112 6.52 9.40 23.98
C GLU A 112 5.73 8.15 24.33
N PHE A 113 5.16 7.46 23.34
CA PHE A 113 4.47 6.21 23.54
C PHE A 113 5.42 5.15 24.11
N ASN A 114 6.61 4.99 23.54
CA ASN A 114 7.60 4.02 24.02
C ASN A 114 8.13 4.37 25.43
N ARG A 115 8.11 5.65 25.81
CA ARG A 115 8.46 6.08 27.18
C ARG A 115 7.40 5.69 28.19
N ILE A 116 6.11 5.74 27.79
CA ILE A 116 4.95 5.40 28.67
C ILE A 116 4.73 3.90 28.73
N TYR A 117 4.92 3.20 27.61
CA TYR A 117 4.66 1.76 27.44
C TYR A 117 5.90 1.05 26.88
N PRO A 118 6.99 0.95 27.68
CA PRO A 118 8.26 0.36 27.20
C PRO A 118 8.18 -1.13 26.89
N GLU A 119 7.13 -1.81 27.37
CA GLU A 119 6.84 -3.22 27.09
C GLU A 119 6.20 -3.45 25.71
N VAL A 120 5.78 -2.40 25.03
CA VAL A 120 5.13 -2.51 23.70
C VAL A 120 6.17 -2.33 22.59
N ASN A 121 6.34 -3.36 21.80
CA ASN A 121 7.16 -3.27 20.59
C ASN A 121 6.39 -2.54 19.48
N ILE A 122 6.94 -1.43 18.98
CA ILE A 122 6.33 -0.66 17.90
C ILE A 122 6.98 -1.02 16.57
N SER A 123 6.16 -1.44 15.61
CA SER A 123 6.52 -1.61 14.22
C SER A 123 5.83 -0.57 13.36
N VAL A 124 6.49 -0.10 12.31
CA VAL A 124 5.91 0.90 11.40
C VAL A 124 6.00 0.44 9.96
N VAL A 125 4.91 0.58 9.22
CA VAL A 125 4.79 0.18 7.81
C VAL A 125 4.32 1.36 6.98
N SER A 126 5.01 1.65 5.88
CA SER A 126 4.59 2.70 4.96
C SER A 126 3.91 2.12 3.73
N GLY A 127 2.82 2.74 3.30
CA GLY A 127 2.06 2.29 2.13
C GLY A 127 1.27 3.41 1.46
N THR A 128 0.62 3.10 0.35
CA THR A 128 -0.45 3.94 -0.22
C THR A 128 -1.72 3.79 0.62
N HIS A 129 -2.71 4.64 0.35
CA HIS A 129 -3.99 4.56 1.04
C HIS A 129 -4.64 3.16 0.91
N GLU A 130 -4.58 2.57 -0.29
CA GLU A 130 -5.18 1.26 -0.57
C GLU A 130 -4.38 0.12 0.06
N GLU A 131 -3.04 0.14 -0.06
CA GLU A 131 -2.18 -0.86 0.59
C GLU A 131 -2.38 -0.90 2.10
N LEU A 132 -2.40 0.27 2.75
CA LEU A 132 -2.63 0.36 4.19
C LEU A 132 -4.05 -0.06 4.60
N PHE A 133 -5.04 0.17 3.75
CA PHE A 133 -6.40 -0.30 4.00
C PHE A 133 -6.48 -1.83 3.89
N GLU A 134 -5.86 -2.42 2.89
CA GLU A 134 -5.76 -3.87 2.73
C GLU A 134 -5.07 -4.51 3.94
N LEU A 135 -3.93 -3.95 4.38
CA LEU A 135 -3.21 -4.41 5.58
C LEU A 135 -4.04 -4.29 6.87
N LEU A 136 -4.83 -3.23 7.02
CA LEU A 136 -5.71 -3.05 8.19
C LEU A 136 -6.83 -4.10 8.20
N VAL A 137 -7.47 -4.34 7.06
CA VAL A 137 -8.53 -5.36 6.93
C VAL A 137 -7.99 -6.77 7.17
N GLN A 138 -6.75 -7.04 6.78
CA GLN A 138 -6.05 -8.31 7.01
C GLN A 138 -5.43 -8.43 8.40
N HIS A 139 -5.62 -7.43 9.28
CA HIS A 139 -5.02 -7.40 10.63
C HIS A 139 -3.47 -7.44 10.66
N HIS A 140 -2.81 -7.08 9.55
CA HIS A 140 -1.35 -6.93 9.51
C HIS A 140 -0.86 -5.62 10.14
N ILE A 141 -1.73 -4.62 10.27
CA ILE A 141 -1.51 -3.40 11.03
C ILE A 141 -2.68 -3.17 11.99
N ASP A 142 -2.37 -2.63 13.17
CA ASP A 142 -3.36 -2.36 14.21
C ASP A 142 -3.94 -0.95 14.07
N VAL A 143 -3.12 -0.02 13.61
CA VAL A 143 -3.47 1.40 13.43
C VAL A 143 -3.08 1.86 12.05
N LYS A 144 -3.98 2.58 11.38
CA LYS A 144 -3.73 3.21 10.09
C LYS A 144 -3.84 4.73 10.22
N ILE A 145 -2.78 5.45 9.90
CA ILE A 145 -2.83 6.90 9.70
C ILE A 145 -3.14 7.16 8.22
N SER A 146 -4.20 7.90 7.93
CA SER A 146 -4.63 8.11 6.55
C SER A 146 -5.52 9.33 6.40
N GLU A 147 -5.50 9.92 5.21
CA GLU A 147 -6.53 10.86 4.79
C GLU A 147 -7.86 10.14 4.56
N GLN A 148 -8.96 10.85 4.80
CA GLN A 148 -10.29 10.31 4.52
C GLN A 148 -10.56 10.31 3.00
N ARG A 149 -10.57 9.12 2.40
CA ARG A 149 -10.96 8.92 1.00
C ARG A 149 -12.31 8.22 0.83
N ARG A 150 -12.82 7.61 1.91
CA ARG A 150 -14.04 6.78 1.92
C ARG A 150 -14.91 7.13 3.11
N THR A 151 -16.15 6.67 3.06
CA THR A 151 -17.03 6.65 4.25
C THR A 151 -16.41 5.78 5.33
N PHE A 152 -16.49 6.20 6.57
CA PHE A 152 -16.01 5.41 7.70
C PHE A 152 -16.73 4.08 7.80
N ASN A 153 -15.99 3.05 8.16
CA ASN A 153 -16.54 1.76 8.53
C ASN A 153 -16.77 1.72 10.05
N GLU A 154 -17.93 1.26 10.47
CA GLU A 154 -18.33 1.15 11.89
C GLU A 154 -17.53 0.08 12.65
N ASP A 155 -16.84 -0.82 11.94
CA ASP A 155 -15.97 -1.84 12.55
C ASP A 155 -14.68 -1.26 13.15
N TYR A 156 -14.35 0.02 12.84
CA TYR A 156 -13.13 0.68 13.29
C TYR A 156 -13.41 1.95 14.08
N TYR A 157 -12.60 2.21 15.08
CA TYR A 157 -12.56 3.51 15.73
C TYR A 157 -11.83 4.53 14.84
N ASN A 158 -12.49 5.63 14.50
CA ASN A 158 -11.95 6.67 13.65
C ASN A 158 -11.71 7.93 14.49
N TYR A 159 -10.42 8.20 14.78
CA TYR A 159 -10.00 9.40 15.51
C TYR A 159 -9.53 10.45 14.53
N GLU A 160 -10.14 11.63 14.57
CA GLU A 160 -9.67 12.77 13.80
C GLU A 160 -8.38 13.31 14.43
N LEU A 161 -7.28 13.27 13.66
CA LEU A 161 -5.99 13.79 14.13
C LEU A 161 -5.90 15.29 13.94
N LYS A 162 -6.04 15.76 12.70
CA LYS A 162 -5.97 17.18 12.34
C LYS A 162 -6.35 17.37 10.86
N HIS A 163 -6.76 18.62 10.54
CA HIS A 163 -6.77 19.08 9.15
C HIS A 163 -5.33 19.29 8.69
N SER A 164 -5.00 18.75 7.53
CA SER A 164 -3.72 19.02 6.86
C SER A 164 -3.92 20.08 5.79
N GLU A 165 -2.88 20.85 5.54
CA GLU A 165 -2.80 21.69 4.36
C GLU A 165 -1.93 21.01 3.30
N CYS A 166 -2.36 21.09 2.04
CA CYS A 166 -1.61 20.55 0.92
C CYS A 166 -0.58 21.56 0.43
N PHE A 167 0.66 21.13 0.35
CA PHE A 167 1.78 21.90 -0.20
C PHE A 167 2.29 21.23 -1.47
N VAL A 168 3.05 21.99 -2.23
CA VAL A 168 3.81 21.51 -3.38
C VAL A 168 5.28 21.72 -3.13
N GLU A 169 6.07 20.66 -3.19
CA GLU A 169 7.52 20.76 -3.31
C GLU A 169 7.89 20.90 -4.80
N ILE A 170 8.63 21.98 -5.11
CA ILE A 170 9.05 22.34 -6.46
C ILE A 170 10.53 22.75 -6.44
N SER A 171 11.24 22.55 -7.57
CA SER A 171 12.64 23.00 -7.66
C SER A 171 12.77 24.52 -7.46
N SER A 172 13.73 24.95 -6.66
CA SER A 172 14.07 26.37 -6.46
C SER A 172 14.47 27.07 -7.77
N MET A 173 14.90 26.30 -8.76
CA MET A 173 15.23 26.80 -10.11
C MET A 173 13.98 27.05 -10.98
N ASN A 174 12.82 26.54 -10.58
CA ASN A 174 11.58 26.78 -11.32
C ASN A 174 11.06 28.20 -11.04
N PRO A 175 10.65 28.99 -12.06
CA PRO A 175 10.12 30.34 -11.83
C PRO A 175 8.93 30.41 -10.86
N LEU A 176 8.11 29.33 -10.77
CA LEU A 176 6.99 29.25 -9.84
C LEU A 176 7.42 29.14 -8.37
N SER A 177 8.67 28.80 -8.10
CA SER A 177 9.20 28.73 -6.72
C SER A 177 9.22 30.07 -5.98
N LYS A 178 9.11 31.18 -6.72
CA LYS A 178 9.08 32.55 -6.17
C LYS A 178 7.68 32.99 -5.73
N LYS A 179 6.65 32.18 -5.99
CA LYS A 179 5.29 32.47 -5.56
C LYS A 179 5.09 32.05 -4.10
N GLU A 180 4.29 32.81 -3.36
CA GLU A 180 3.86 32.43 -2.00
C GLU A 180 2.76 31.39 -2.00
N ILE A 181 1.95 31.37 -3.07
CA ILE A 181 0.81 30.46 -3.27
C ILE A 181 0.86 29.92 -4.69
N LEU A 182 0.69 28.61 -4.82
CA LEU A 182 0.45 27.95 -6.11
C LEU A 182 -1.01 27.54 -6.24
N THR A 183 -1.51 27.59 -7.45
CA THR A 183 -2.85 27.08 -7.78
C THR A 183 -2.72 25.81 -8.64
N THR A 184 -3.77 25.00 -8.66
CA THR A 184 -3.81 23.83 -9.54
C THR A 184 -3.65 24.22 -11.01
N ASP A 185 -4.06 25.45 -11.39
CA ASP A 185 -3.90 25.98 -12.75
C ASP A 185 -2.43 26.28 -13.09
N ASP A 186 -1.64 26.77 -12.15
CA ASP A 186 -0.20 26.97 -12.33
C ASP A 186 0.55 25.67 -12.66
N LEU A 187 0.04 24.56 -12.17
CA LEU A 187 0.68 23.24 -12.25
C LEU A 187 0.23 22.40 -13.46
N LYS A 188 -0.78 22.82 -14.22
CA LYS A 188 -1.40 22.04 -15.32
C LYS A 188 -0.40 21.52 -16.37
N ASN A 189 0.66 22.27 -16.62
CA ASN A 189 1.66 21.94 -17.64
C ASN A 189 2.89 21.21 -17.08
N MET A 190 2.91 20.96 -15.77
CA MET A 190 4.00 20.26 -15.09
C MET A 190 3.58 18.83 -14.77
N SER A 191 4.55 17.93 -14.69
CA SER A 191 4.29 16.56 -14.23
C SER A 191 4.12 16.52 -12.71
N CYS A 192 3.09 15.82 -12.25
CA CYS A 192 2.90 15.51 -10.83
C CYS A 192 3.68 14.24 -10.48
N ILE A 193 4.52 14.30 -9.48
CA ILE A 193 5.29 13.14 -9.00
C ILE A 193 4.53 12.51 -7.85
N LEU A 194 4.20 11.23 -7.96
CA LEU A 194 3.52 10.46 -6.92
C LEU A 194 4.45 9.41 -6.33
N VAL A 195 4.39 9.25 -5.01
CA VAL A 195 5.12 8.18 -4.29
C VAL A 195 4.21 6.99 -4.14
N VAL A 196 4.40 5.98 -4.99
CA VAL A 196 3.45 4.87 -5.13
C VAL A 196 4.16 3.60 -5.61
N SER A 197 3.63 2.43 -5.23
CA SER A 197 4.04 1.14 -5.77
C SER A 197 3.49 0.94 -7.18
N LYS A 198 4.20 0.20 -8.00
CA LYS A 198 3.89 0.03 -9.43
C LYS A 198 2.47 -0.49 -9.71
N ASP A 199 1.98 -1.36 -8.87
CA ASP A 199 0.63 -1.97 -8.97
C ASP A 199 -0.51 -1.03 -8.56
N LYS A 200 -0.21 0.10 -7.91
CA LYS A 200 -1.20 1.09 -7.43
C LYS A 200 -1.13 2.43 -8.17
N GLU A 201 -0.32 2.53 -9.23
CA GLU A 201 -0.13 3.77 -10.02
C GLU A 201 -1.46 4.32 -10.57
N ASP A 202 -2.31 3.45 -11.10
CA ASP A 202 -3.58 3.86 -11.72
C ASP A 202 -4.59 4.39 -10.70
N SER A 203 -4.71 3.77 -9.53
CA SER A 203 -5.65 4.20 -8.48
C SER A 203 -5.23 5.53 -7.86
N GLU A 204 -3.94 5.71 -7.59
CA GLU A 204 -3.42 6.99 -7.07
C GLU A 204 -3.54 8.11 -8.10
N ARG A 205 -3.19 7.85 -9.38
CA ARG A 205 -3.38 8.81 -10.47
C ARG A 205 -4.83 9.27 -10.54
N GLU A 206 -5.79 8.35 -10.56
CA GLU A 206 -7.21 8.66 -10.63
C GLU A 206 -7.66 9.53 -9.47
N PHE A 207 -7.19 9.25 -8.26
CA PHE A 207 -7.48 10.06 -7.08
C PHE A 207 -6.96 11.51 -7.24
N TYR A 208 -5.68 11.68 -7.59
CA TYR A 208 -5.08 13.01 -7.72
C TYR A 208 -5.66 13.81 -8.90
N GLU A 209 -6.01 13.15 -9.99
CA GLU A 209 -6.63 13.78 -11.16
C GLU A 209 -8.07 14.21 -10.86
N LYS A 210 -8.90 13.31 -10.34
CA LYS A 210 -10.34 13.55 -10.15
C LYS A 210 -10.66 14.35 -8.90
N SER A 211 -10.03 14.03 -7.76
CA SER A 211 -10.36 14.63 -6.47
C SER A 211 -9.65 15.96 -6.23
N LEU A 212 -8.44 16.12 -6.75
CA LEU A 212 -7.62 17.32 -6.51
C LEU A 212 -7.43 18.18 -7.76
N ASN A 213 -7.92 17.73 -8.92
CA ASN A 213 -7.77 18.43 -10.20
C ASN A 213 -6.30 18.81 -10.50
N LEU A 214 -5.38 17.91 -10.12
CA LEU A 214 -3.95 18.08 -10.40
C LEU A 214 -3.61 17.66 -11.84
N SER A 215 -2.36 17.73 -12.21
CA SER A 215 -1.84 17.48 -13.55
C SER A 215 -2.41 16.23 -14.24
N ARG A 216 -2.45 16.25 -15.57
CA ARG A 216 -2.72 15.05 -16.39
C ARG A 216 -1.45 14.25 -16.73
N ARG A 217 -0.28 14.71 -16.31
CA ARG A 217 1.00 14.04 -16.51
C ARG A 217 1.54 13.60 -15.16
N PHE A 218 1.73 12.31 -15.00
CA PHE A 218 2.21 11.73 -13.75
C PHE A 218 3.57 11.06 -13.95
N LEU A 219 4.41 11.18 -12.94
CA LEU A 219 5.66 10.44 -12.78
C LEU A 219 5.59 9.72 -11.44
N TYR A 220 6.22 8.58 -11.35
CA TYR A 220 6.13 7.73 -10.16
C TYR A 220 7.50 7.55 -9.52
N ALA A 221 7.50 7.50 -8.21
CA ALA A 221 8.67 7.27 -7.37
C ALA A 221 8.34 6.21 -6.31
N ASN A 222 9.32 5.39 -5.96
CA ASN A 222 9.15 4.34 -4.96
C ASN A 222 9.33 4.85 -3.52
N SER A 223 9.91 6.03 -3.35
CA SER A 223 10.15 6.64 -2.05
C SER A 223 10.07 8.17 -2.13
N LEU A 224 9.83 8.79 -0.97
CA LEU A 224 9.81 10.25 -0.84
C LEU A 224 11.15 10.88 -1.22
N GLU A 225 12.25 10.21 -0.88
CA GLU A 225 13.59 10.66 -1.24
C GLU A 225 13.79 10.67 -2.76
N GLN A 226 13.42 9.58 -3.46
CA GLN A 226 13.47 9.51 -4.92
C GLN A 226 12.60 10.60 -5.56
N ALA A 227 11.39 10.84 -5.03
CA ALA A 227 10.51 11.90 -5.52
C ALA A 227 11.16 13.28 -5.40
N ARG A 228 11.81 13.57 -4.27
CA ARG A 228 12.53 14.84 -4.04
C ARG A 228 13.73 15.01 -4.96
N LEU A 229 14.47 13.95 -5.27
CA LEU A 229 15.53 14.00 -6.28
C LEU A 229 14.97 14.32 -7.68
N MET A 230 13.79 13.80 -8.02
CA MET A 230 13.11 14.13 -9.27
C MET A 230 12.65 15.61 -9.27
N VAL A 231 12.17 16.14 -8.16
CA VAL A 231 11.84 17.58 -8.00
C VAL A 231 13.08 18.44 -8.18
N ALA A 232 14.16 18.15 -7.48
CA ALA A 232 15.42 18.91 -7.57
C ALA A 232 15.99 18.93 -9.01
N SER A 233 15.81 17.82 -9.75
CA SER A 233 16.19 17.73 -11.17
C SER A 233 15.14 18.29 -12.14
N GLN A 234 14.20 19.09 -11.67
CA GLN A 234 13.16 19.78 -12.46
C GLN A 234 12.25 18.87 -13.28
N ARG A 235 12.05 17.61 -12.88
CA ARG A 235 11.19 16.67 -13.62
C ARG A 235 9.70 16.89 -13.37
N GLY A 236 9.33 17.58 -12.28
CA GLY A 236 7.95 17.84 -11.92
C GLY A 236 7.84 18.48 -10.53
N TYR A 237 6.66 18.38 -9.96
CA TYR A 237 6.34 18.82 -8.60
C TYR A 237 5.81 17.64 -7.78
N LEU A 238 5.98 17.71 -6.46
CA LEU A 238 5.56 16.69 -5.51
C LEU A 238 4.50 17.28 -4.57
N PRO A 239 3.23 16.81 -4.59
CA PRO A 239 2.25 17.19 -3.59
C PRO A 239 2.58 16.53 -2.25
N ILE A 240 2.54 17.32 -1.17
CA ILE A 240 2.80 16.89 0.20
C ILE A 240 1.71 17.44 1.10
N ASP A 241 1.25 16.60 2.02
CA ASP A 241 0.33 17.03 3.08
C ASP A 241 1.10 17.36 4.35
N GLN A 242 0.79 18.50 4.91
CA GLN A 242 1.34 18.89 6.19
C GLN A 242 0.38 18.57 7.32
N ILE A 243 0.81 17.62 8.16
CA ILE A 243 0.20 17.37 9.46
C ILE A 243 1.21 17.77 10.51
N GLY A 244 0.98 18.91 11.18
CA GLY A 244 1.95 19.44 12.13
C GLY A 244 3.13 20.18 11.47
N HIS A 245 4.34 20.05 12.03
CA HIS A 245 5.53 20.73 11.53
C HIS A 245 6.27 19.84 10.53
N LEU A 246 6.31 20.26 9.28
CA LEU A 246 7.16 19.61 8.28
C LEU A 246 8.64 19.95 8.54
N PRO A 247 9.54 18.97 8.36
CA PRO A 247 10.97 19.26 8.37
C PRO A 247 11.32 20.31 7.30
N LYS A 248 12.43 21.03 7.50
CA LYS A 248 12.93 21.95 6.47
C LYS A 248 13.09 21.22 5.13
N THR A 249 12.80 21.93 4.06
CA THR A 249 13.04 21.43 2.71
C THR A 249 14.52 21.15 2.48
N MET A 250 14.83 20.21 1.61
CA MET A 250 16.19 19.97 1.15
C MET A 250 16.66 21.15 0.30
N GLU A 251 17.97 21.37 0.26
CA GLU A 251 18.57 22.37 -0.63
C GLU A 251 18.12 22.15 -2.08
N GLY A 252 17.75 23.21 -2.75
CA GLY A 252 17.25 23.15 -4.13
C GLY A 252 15.75 22.87 -4.28
N ILE A 253 14.99 22.74 -3.17
CA ILE A 253 13.54 22.52 -3.15
C ILE A 253 12.86 23.60 -2.33
N GLU A 254 11.81 24.19 -2.91
CA GLU A 254 10.90 25.10 -2.23
C GLU A 254 9.55 24.43 -1.98
N ARG A 255 8.93 24.75 -0.86
CA ARG A 255 7.61 24.25 -0.47
C ARG A 255 6.63 25.40 -0.40
N ILE A 256 5.56 25.28 -1.19
CA ILE A 256 4.59 26.35 -1.41
C ILE A 256 3.19 25.80 -1.18
N THR A 257 2.33 26.57 -0.52
CA THR A 257 0.93 26.20 -0.27
C THR A 257 0.16 26.05 -1.57
N LEU A 258 -0.62 24.98 -1.67
CA LEU A 258 -1.45 24.69 -2.84
C LEU A 258 -2.89 25.13 -2.61
N HIS A 259 -3.41 25.94 -3.53
CA HIS A 259 -4.79 26.44 -3.50
C HIS A 259 -5.60 25.94 -4.69
N TYR A 260 -6.89 25.73 -4.43
CA TYR A 260 -7.89 25.47 -5.47
C TYR A 260 -9.06 26.41 -5.28
N LYS A 261 -9.46 27.11 -6.37
CA LYS A 261 -10.53 28.13 -6.35
C LYS A 261 -10.38 29.17 -5.23
N GLY A 262 -9.13 29.62 -5.00
CA GLY A 262 -8.80 30.66 -4.02
C GLY A 262 -8.78 30.23 -2.55
N LYS A 263 -8.86 28.94 -2.28
CA LYS A 263 -8.77 28.37 -0.91
C LYS A 263 -7.65 27.35 -0.82
N PRO A 264 -6.96 27.23 0.34
CA PRO A 264 -6.03 26.13 0.58
C PRO A 264 -6.72 24.80 0.38
N ILE A 265 -6.04 23.85 -0.25
CA ILE A 265 -6.51 22.47 -0.28
C ILE A 265 -6.26 21.87 1.10
N GLN A 266 -7.31 21.42 1.76
CA GLN A 266 -7.24 20.80 3.07
C GLN A 266 -7.73 19.35 2.99
N ARG A 267 -7.15 18.49 3.81
CA ARG A 267 -7.54 17.09 3.98
C ARG A 267 -7.67 16.76 5.45
N ASN A 268 -8.59 15.88 5.78
CA ASN A 268 -8.77 15.38 7.14
C ASN A 268 -7.99 14.07 7.29
N TYR A 269 -7.18 14.01 8.32
CA TYR A 269 -6.42 12.81 8.68
C TYR A 269 -6.98 12.17 9.94
N PHE A 270 -7.00 10.87 9.92
CA PHE A 270 -7.55 10.01 10.96
C PHE A 270 -6.55 8.93 11.33
#